data_64068248fab86d766476a198f8aa3111
#
_entry.id   64068248fab86d766476a198f8aa3111
#
_cell.length_a   1.000
_cell.length_b   1.000
_cell.length_c   1.000
_cell.angle_alpha   90.00
_cell.angle_beta   90.00
_cell.angle_gamma   90.00
#
_symmetry.space_group_name_H-M   'P 1'
#
loop_
_entity.id
_entity.type
_entity.pdbx_description
1 polymer ?
#
loop_
_entity_poly.entity_id
_entity_poly.type
_entity_poly.pdbx_seq_one_letter_code
_entity_poly.pdbx_strand_id
1 'polypeptide(L)'
;VPLPIDKAQAGLTAVFDAAPCSWEDVTHTIGTTDTFAKGATGSAMVDGCKVHLVGIIKGSGMIAPDMATMLGYIFTDAAVDAAFLQQMLSASNKSSFSCITVDSDTSTSDTVLAFATGKAGNTSLTSYDDAGADAFAAALNDICRQLAHLVVRDGEGAQKFIEINVSG
;
A
#
# COMPACT_ATOMS: atom_id res chain seq x y z
N VAL A 1 25.17 -2.07 10.49
CA VAL A 1 25.78 -0.72 10.45
C VAL A 1 24.90 0.20 11.31
N PRO A 2 25.45 0.96 12.28
CA PRO A 2 24.64 1.88 13.08
C PRO A 2 24.04 2.99 12.21
N LEU A 3 22.77 3.36 12.51
CA LEU A 3 22.11 4.47 11.83
C LEU A 3 22.79 5.79 12.23
N PRO A 4 23.22 6.63 11.27
CA PRO A 4 23.79 7.94 11.56
C PRO A 4 22.69 8.93 11.97
N ILE A 5 22.41 9.02 13.26
CA ILE A 5 21.28 9.76 13.82
C ILE A 5 21.28 11.23 13.41
N ASP A 6 22.45 11.90 13.45
CA ASP A 6 22.57 13.31 13.07
C ASP A 6 22.15 13.57 11.61
N LYS A 7 22.52 12.63 10.70
CA LYS A 7 22.10 12.71 9.30
C LYS A 7 20.61 12.44 9.14
N ALA A 8 20.06 11.50 9.90
CA ALA A 8 18.63 11.21 9.89
C ALA A 8 17.80 12.41 10.37
N GLN A 9 18.22 13.07 11.46
CA GLN A 9 17.58 14.27 11.97
C GLN A 9 17.65 15.43 10.96
N ALA A 10 18.83 15.68 10.38
CA ALA A 10 18.99 16.72 9.35
C ALA A 10 18.11 16.43 8.12
N GLY A 11 18.04 15.17 7.69
CA GLY A 11 17.17 14.74 6.59
C GLY A 11 15.68 14.97 6.89
N LEU A 12 15.21 14.60 8.09
CA LEU A 12 13.83 14.83 8.50
C LEU A 12 13.48 16.33 8.50
N THR A 13 14.35 17.17 9.04
CA THR A 13 14.15 18.63 9.03
C THR A 13 14.06 19.15 7.59
N ALA A 14 14.96 18.71 6.72
CA ALA A 14 14.95 19.13 5.32
C ALA A 14 13.69 18.70 4.56
N VAL A 15 13.11 17.53 4.88
CA VAL A 15 11.84 17.07 4.26
C VAL A 15 10.67 17.95 4.67
N PHE A 16 10.60 18.43 5.93
CA PHE A 16 9.54 19.34 6.37
C PHE A 16 9.59 20.70 5.68
N ASP A 17 10.79 21.18 5.33
CA ASP A 17 11.01 22.45 4.66
C ASP A 17 10.99 22.33 3.13
N ALA A 18 10.94 21.11 2.59
CA ALA A 18 10.97 20.87 1.15
C ALA A 18 9.64 21.22 0.49
N ALA A 19 9.70 21.59 -0.79
CA ALA A 19 8.53 21.72 -1.63
C ALA A 19 7.82 20.33 -1.81
N PRO A 20 6.49 20.32 -1.98
CA PRO A 20 5.78 19.08 -2.30
C PRO A 20 6.36 18.41 -3.54
N CYS A 21 6.53 17.08 -3.48
CA CYS A 21 6.96 16.27 -4.61
C CYS A 21 5.77 15.46 -5.18
N SER A 22 5.94 14.88 -6.35
CA SER A 22 4.92 14.00 -6.94
C SER A 22 4.90 12.62 -6.26
N TRP A 23 3.79 11.90 -6.40
CA TRP A 23 3.72 10.49 -5.97
C TRP A 23 4.72 9.61 -6.70
N GLU A 24 5.02 9.93 -7.96
CA GLU A 24 6.02 9.23 -8.77
C GLU A 24 7.42 9.39 -8.17
N ASP A 25 7.81 10.62 -7.78
CA ASP A 25 9.10 10.89 -7.13
C ASP A 25 9.25 10.09 -5.81
N VAL A 26 8.18 10.06 -4.99
CA VAL A 26 8.20 9.27 -3.75
C VAL A 26 8.36 7.80 -4.03
N THR A 27 7.65 7.27 -5.04
CA THR A 27 7.68 5.85 -5.40
C THR A 27 9.08 5.44 -5.89
N HIS A 28 9.75 6.28 -6.66
CA HIS A 28 11.15 6.06 -7.04
C HIS A 28 12.10 6.12 -5.84
N THR A 29 11.84 7.03 -4.90
CA THR A 29 12.73 7.26 -3.76
C THR A 29 12.74 6.09 -2.77
N ILE A 30 11.60 5.41 -2.57
CA ILE A 30 11.51 4.26 -1.65
C ILE A 30 12.08 2.96 -2.23
N GLY A 31 12.26 2.88 -3.55
CA GLY A 31 12.81 1.71 -4.24
C GLY A 31 14.27 1.44 -3.82
N THR A 32 14.63 0.16 -3.77
CA THR A 32 16.00 -0.30 -3.48
C THR A 32 16.56 -1.12 -4.64
N THR A 33 16.16 -2.37 -4.74
CA THR A 33 16.47 -3.28 -5.87
C THR A 33 15.38 -3.27 -6.95
N ASP A 34 14.33 -2.50 -6.71
CA ASP A 34 13.20 -2.33 -7.63
C ASP A 34 13.65 -1.79 -8.99
N THR A 35 13.16 -2.39 -10.07
CA THR A 35 13.53 -1.99 -11.45
C THR A 35 12.61 -0.90 -12.00
N PHE A 36 11.44 -0.69 -11.39
CA PHE A 36 10.50 0.39 -11.73
C PHE A 36 9.70 0.84 -10.51
N ALA A 37 9.16 2.06 -10.59
CA ALA A 37 8.28 2.64 -9.58
C ALA A 37 6.94 1.91 -9.52
N LYS A 38 6.45 1.60 -8.31
CA LYS A 38 5.23 0.82 -8.10
C LYS A 38 4.18 1.66 -7.37
N GLY A 39 3.16 2.09 -8.10
CA GLY A 39 2.05 2.86 -7.56
C GLY A 39 0.71 2.45 -8.17
N ALA A 40 -0.35 2.70 -7.43
CA ALA A 40 -1.73 2.49 -7.86
C ALA A 40 -2.63 3.60 -7.34
N THR A 41 -3.68 3.92 -8.08
CA THR A 41 -4.68 4.92 -7.68
C THR A 41 -6.08 4.36 -7.88
N GLY A 42 -7.01 4.81 -7.04
CA GLY A 42 -8.40 4.42 -7.12
C GLY A 42 -9.33 5.49 -6.55
N SER A 43 -10.61 5.27 -6.69
CA SER A 43 -11.62 6.12 -6.06
C SER A 43 -12.88 5.33 -5.75
N ALA A 44 -13.65 5.80 -4.77
CA ALA A 44 -14.95 5.26 -4.42
C ALA A 44 -15.96 6.39 -4.15
N MET A 45 -17.23 6.06 -4.17
CA MET A 45 -18.29 6.95 -3.69
C MET A 45 -18.66 6.53 -2.26
N VAL A 46 -18.49 7.43 -1.31
CA VAL A 46 -18.80 7.23 0.11
C VAL A 46 -19.75 8.33 0.55
N ASP A 47 -20.95 7.97 0.96
CA ASP A 47 -21.97 8.92 1.43
C ASP A 47 -22.16 10.14 0.48
N GLY A 48 -22.22 9.86 -0.83
CA GLY A 48 -22.33 10.90 -1.85
C GLY A 48 -21.06 11.69 -2.17
N CYS A 49 -19.96 11.48 -1.42
CA CYS A 49 -18.68 12.09 -1.66
C CYS A 49 -17.77 11.16 -2.47
N LYS A 50 -17.07 11.71 -3.47
CA LYS A 50 -16.01 10.97 -4.15
C LYS A 50 -14.74 11.04 -3.31
N VAL A 51 -14.26 9.87 -2.88
CA VAL A 51 -13.01 9.73 -2.15
C VAL A 51 -11.92 9.14 -3.05
N HIS A 52 -10.67 9.50 -2.80
CA HIS A 52 -9.52 9.05 -3.56
C HIS A 52 -8.62 8.18 -2.70
N LEU A 53 -7.98 7.21 -3.35
CA LEU A 53 -6.95 6.37 -2.74
C LEU A 53 -5.71 6.38 -3.62
N VAL A 54 -4.55 6.44 -2.98
CA VAL A 54 -3.24 6.32 -3.62
C VAL A 54 -2.43 5.30 -2.83
N GLY A 55 -1.84 4.34 -3.53
CA GLY A 55 -0.95 3.36 -2.92
C GLY A 55 0.41 3.38 -3.60
N ILE A 56 1.47 3.28 -2.82
CA ILE A 56 2.85 3.11 -3.28
C ILE A 56 3.48 1.93 -2.56
N ILE A 57 4.38 1.22 -3.22
CA ILE A 57 5.03 0.06 -2.63
C ILE A 57 6.44 -0.12 -3.19
N LYS A 58 7.33 -0.71 -2.39
CA LYS A 58 8.62 -1.21 -2.85
C LYS A 58 8.77 -2.68 -2.47
N GLY A 59 9.52 -3.43 -3.27
CA GLY A 59 9.89 -4.83 -3.06
C GLY A 59 10.05 -5.56 -4.38
N SER A 60 11.10 -6.40 -4.48
CA SER A 60 11.41 -7.21 -5.66
C SER A 60 12.02 -8.58 -5.33
N GLY A 61 12.53 -8.79 -4.13
CA GLY A 61 13.08 -10.04 -3.62
C GLY A 61 12.79 -10.25 -2.14
N MET A 62 13.04 -11.47 -1.63
CA MET A 62 12.67 -11.95 -0.29
C MET A 62 11.15 -11.81 -0.07
N ILE A 63 10.37 -12.40 -0.98
CA ILE A 63 8.91 -12.31 -1.02
C ILE A 63 8.28 -13.69 -0.99
N ALA A 64 7.57 -14.00 0.11
CA ALA A 64 6.78 -15.22 0.27
C ALA A 64 5.50 -14.92 1.08
N PRO A 65 4.48 -15.79 1.03
CA PRO A 65 3.29 -15.64 1.87
C PRO A 65 3.65 -15.44 3.34
N ASP A 66 2.86 -14.64 4.02
CA ASP A 66 2.97 -14.28 5.44
C ASP A 66 4.06 -13.28 5.81
N MET A 67 4.89 -12.81 4.96
CA MET A 67 5.76 -11.62 5.16
C MET A 67 6.92 -11.59 4.15
N ALA A 68 7.14 -10.49 3.48
CA ALA A 68 8.20 -10.28 2.50
C ALA A 68 8.91 -8.93 2.72
N THR A 69 10.11 -8.68 2.22
CA THR A 69 10.80 -7.37 2.35
C THR A 69 10.11 -6.29 1.53
N MET A 70 8.91 -5.98 1.93
CA MET A 70 7.96 -5.12 1.24
C MET A 70 7.57 -3.97 2.16
N LEU A 71 7.59 -2.75 1.63
CA LEU A 71 7.06 -1.58 2.33
C LEU A 71 5.96 -0.96 1.47
N GLY A 72 4.73 -1.02 1.95
CA GLY A 72 3.55 -0.48 1.29
C GLY A 72 2.92 0.67 2.09
N TYR A 73 2.53 1.70 1.38
CA TYR A 73 1.86 2.86 1.97
C TYR A 73 0.62 3.20 1.16
N ILE A 74 -0.53 3.30 1.85
CA ILE A 74 -1.82 3.63 1.23
C ILE A 74 -2.34 4.90 1.88
N PHE A 75 -2.77 5.84 1.08
CA PHE A 75 -3.30 7.13 1.52
C PHE A 75 -4.69 7.34 0.94
N THR A 76 -5.58 7.92 1.75
CA THR A 76 -6.91 8.31 1.31
C THR A 76 -7.33 9.65 1.93
N ASP A 77 -8.14 10.40 1.21
CA ASP A 77 -8.81 11.60 1.71
C ASP A 77 -10.13 11.27 2.44
N ALA A 78 -10.58 10.02 2.42
CA ALA A 78 -11.78 9.57 3.12
C ALA A 78 -11.67 9.78 4.64
N ALA A 79 -12.80 10.04 5.29
CA ALA A 79 -12.95 9.91 6.72
C ALA A 79 -13.29 8.45 7.05
N VAL A 80 -12.42 7.77 7.79
CA VAL A 80 -12.58 6.37 8.22
C VAL A 80 -12.06 6.24 9.65
N ASP A 81 -12.82 5.56 10.51
CA ASP A 81 -12.36 5.18 11.84
C ASP A 81 -11.10 4.30 11.75
N ALA A 82 -10.14 4.52 12.65
CA ALA A 82 -8.85 3.83 12.59
C ALA A 82 -8.98 2.30 12.78
N ALA A 83 -9.85 1.84 13.67
CA ALA A 83 -10.04 0.42 13.90
C ALA A 83 -10.75 -0.25 12.70
N PHE A 84 -11.69 0.47 12.08
CA PHE A 84 -12.37 -0.02 10.89
C PHE A 84 -11.44 -0.02 9.66
N LEU A 85 -10.61 1.01 9.49
CA LEU A 85 -9.58 1.02 8.45
C LEU A 85 -8.59 -0.15 8.61
N GLN A 86 -8.17 -0.44 9.84
CA GLN A 86 -7.33 -1.61 10.14
C GLN A 86 -8.02 -2.92 9.78
N GLN A 87 -9.31 -3.06 10.07
CA GLN A 87 -10.08 -4.25 9.70
C GLN A 87 -10.14 -4.44 8.18
N MET A 88 -10.45 -3.39 7.42
CA MET A 88 -10.49 -3.41 5.96
C MET A 88 -9.12 -3.72 5.35
N LEU A 89 -8.05 -3.08 5.85
CA LEU A 89 -6.69 -3.33 5.40
C LEU A 89 -6.27 -4.77 5.66
N SER A 90 -6.60 -5.32 6.83
CA SER A 90 -6.30 -6.72 7.16
C SER A 90 -7.03 -7.70 6.25
N ALA A 91 -8.28 -7.41 5.88
CA ALA A 91 -9.03 -8.21 4.91
C ALA A 91 -8.41 -8.13 3.51
N SER A 92 -8.06 -6.93 3.05
CA SER A 92 -7.41 -6.71 1.76
C SER A 92 -6.01 -7.35 1.68
N ASN A 93 -5.24 -7.33 2.78
CA ASN A 93 -3.94 -7.99 2.85
C ASN A 93 -4.04 -9.50 2.61
N LYS A 94 -5.05 -10.16 3.20
CA LYS A 94 -5.25 -11.61 3.04
C LYS A 94 -5.52 -12.03 1.60
N SER A 95 -6.15 -11.17 0.80
CA SER A 95 -6.50 -11.42 -0.60
C SER A 95 -5.52 -10.80 -1.61
N SER A 96 -4.42 -10.22 -1.15
CA SER A 96 -3.43 -9.55 -1.99
C SER A 96 -2.00 -9.90 -1.59
N PHE A 97 -1.39 -9.17 -0.67
CA PHE A 97 0.02 -9.32 -0.30
C PHE A 97 0.34 -10.69 0.31
N SER A 98 -0.58 -11.27 1.09
CA SER A 98 -0.42 -12.63 1.63
C SER A 98 -0.63 -13.75 0.59
N CYS A 99 -0.97 -13.40 -0.66
CA CYS A 99 -1.15 -14.36 -1.76
C CYS A 99 -0.02 -14.36 -2.78
N ILE A 100 1.05 -13.58 -2.56
CA ILE A 100 2.16 -13.47 -3.51
C ILE A 100 3.43 -14.12 -2.99
N THR A 101 4.26 -14.61 -3.92
CA THR A 101 5.63 -15.05 -3.64
C THR A 101 6.51 -14.79 -4.85
N VAL A 102 7.81 -14.55 -4.61
CA VAL A 102 8.85 -14.44 -5.64
C VAL A 102 9.86 -15.59 -5.50
N ASP A 103 10.43 -15.76 -4.33
CA ASP A 103 11.56 -16.67 -4.04
C ASP A 103 11.30 -17.61 -2.86
N SER A 104 10.11 -17.57 -2.27
CA SER A 104 9.70 -18.33 -1.09
C SER A 104 10.45 -17.95 0.22
N ASP A 105 11.22 -16.88 0.21
CA ASP A 105 11.92 -16.40 1.40
C ASP A 105 11.06 -15.37 2.14
N THR A 106 10.76 -15.64 3.41
CA THR A 106 10.01 -14.72 4.28
C THR A 106 10.91 -13.65 4.87
N SER A 107 10.38 -12.43 5.03
CA SER A 107 11.04 -11.34 5.74
C SER A 107 10.37 -11.09 7.10
N THR A 108 11.09 -10.46 8.00
CA THR A 108 10.57 -10.02 9.32
C THR A 108 10.32 -8.51 9.36
N SER A 109 10.43 -7.82 8.23
CA SER A 109 10.40 -6.34 8.16
C SER A 109 9.25 -5.79 7.33
N ASP A 110 8.34 -6.65 6.87
CA ASP A 110 7.23 -6.22 6.03
C ASP A 110 6.27 -5.30 6.75
N THR A 111 5.88 -4.28 6.05
CA THR A 111 4.99 -3.29 6.61
C THR A 111 4.05 -2.76 5.55
N VAL A 112 2.75 -2.76 5.84
CA VAL A 112 1.75 -2.03 5.07
C VAL A 112 1.03 -1.06 6.00
N LEU A 113 1.10 0.22 5.69
CA LEU A 113 0.47 1.29 6.46
C LEU A 113 -0.62 1.96 5.62
N ALA A 114 -1.76 2.26 6.25
CA ALA A 114 -2.83 3.03 5.64
C ALA A 114 -3.10 4.31 6.45
N PHE A 115 -3.32 5.41 5.75
CA PHE A 115 -3.55 6.74 6.31
C PHE A 115 -4.82 7.35 5.72
N ALA A 116 -5.75 7.76 6.59
CA ALA A 116 -6.98 8.44 6.21
C ALA A 116 -6.98 9.86 6.77
N THR A 117 -7.16 10.86 5.90
CA THR A 117 -7.05 12.28 6.29
C THR A 117 -8.39 12.94 6.59
N GLY A 118 -9.50 12.33 6.18
CA GLY A 118 -10.85 12.87 6.35
C GLY A 118 -11.16 14.12 5.51
N LYS A 119 -10.31 14.47 4.55
CA LYS A 119 -10.45 15.72 3.78
C LYS A 119 -11.50 15.67 2.68
N ALA A 120 -12.01 14.48 2.32
CA ALA A 120 -13.07 14.33 1.32
C ALA A 120 -14.43 14.85 1.80
N GLY A 121 -14.62 14.95 3.14
CA GLY A 121 -15.85 15.50 3.73
C GLY A 121 -17.02 14.51 3.83
N ASN A 122 -16.78 13.22 3.58
CA ASN A 122 -17.76 12.17 3.83
C ASN A 122 -17.99 11.96 5.34
N THR A 123 -19.15 11.39 5.70
CA THR A 123 -19.37 10.86 7.05
C THR A 123 -18.35 9.74 7.34
N SER A 124 -17.77 9.75 8.53
CA SER A 124 -16.73 8.77 8.88
C SER A 124 -17.27 7.35 8.82
N LEU A 125 -16.59 6.50 8.06
CA LEU A 125 -16.89 5.06 8.02
C LEU A 125 -16.44 4.40 9.33
N THR A 126 -17.35 3.64 9.96
CA THR A 126 -17.13 2.95 11.23
C THR A 126 -17.50 1.47 11.17
N SER A 127 -18.30 1.10 10.17
CA SER A 127 -18.79 -0.26 9.94
C SER A 127 -19.12 -0.51 8.46
N TYR A 128 -19.32 -1.78 8.10
CA TYR A 128 -19.78 -2.15 6.75
C TYR A 128 -21.26 -1.75 6.46
N ASP A 129 -22.01 -1.37 7.48
CA ASP A 129 -23.40 -0.88 7.30
C ASP A 129 -23.44 0.59 6.86
N ASP A 130 -22.31 1.30 6.91
CA ASP A 130 -22.24 2.70 6.53
C ASP A 130 -22.32 2.87 5.00
N ALA A 131 -22.95 3.94 4.55
CA ALA A 131 -23.18 4.21 3.12
C ALA A 131 -21.85 4.34 2.35
N GLY A 132 -21.60 3.42 1.44
CA GLY A 132 -20.40 3.39 0.60
C GLY A 132 -19.20 2.66 1.23
N ALA A 133 -19.34 2.03 2.40
CA ALA A 133 -18.30 1.23 3.03
C ALA A 133 -17.82 0.08 2.13
N ASP A 134 -18.76 -0.64 1.49
CA ASP A 134 -18.42 -1.71 0.53
C ASP A 134 -17.66 -1.19 -0.68
N ALA A 135 -18.06 -0.03 -1.23
CA ALA A 135 -17.37 0.58 -2.35
C ALA A 135 -15.94 1.02 -1.99
N PHE A 136 -15.76 1.56 -0.78
CA PHE A 136 -14.44 1.91 -0.26
C PHE A 136 -13.58 0.66 -0.04
N ALA A 137 -14.12 -0.37 0.59
CA ALA A 137 -13.43 -1.64 0.82
C ALA A 137 -13.01 -2.30 -0.51
N ALA A 138 -13.88 -2.29 -1.52
CA ALA A 138 -13.55 -2.80 -2.85
C ALA A 138 -12.42 -2.02 -3.51
N ALA A 139 -12.42 -0.68 -3.44
CA ALA A 139 -11.36 0.16 -3.98
C ALA A 139 -10.04 -0.05 -3.23
N LEU A 140 -10.05 -0.19 -1.90
CA LEU A 140 -8.88 -0.49 -1.09
C LEU A 140 -8.29 -1.86 -1.46
N ASN A 141 -9.14 -2.88 -1.58
CA ASN A 141 -8.72 -4.22 -1.99
C ASN A 141 -8.12 -4.23 -3.40
N ASP A 142 -8.71 -3.48 -4.34
CA ASP A 142 -8.20 -3.40 -5.71
C ASP A 142 -6.82 -2.75 -5.76
N ILE A 143 -6.59 -1.66 -5.01
CA ILE A 143 -5.26 -1.05 -4.87
C ILE A 143 -4.26 -2.04 -4.29
N CYS A 144 -4.59 -2.73 -3.19
CA CYS A 144 -3.71 -3.73 -2.59
C CYS A 144 -3.34 -4.83 -3.60
N ARG A 145 -4.31 -5.30 -4.38
CA ARG A 145 -4.07 -6.32 -5.42
C ARG A 145 -3.19 -5.79 -6.55
N GLN A 146 -3.43 -4.58 -7.04
CA GLN A 146 -2.58 -3.96 -8.07
C GLN A 146 -1.14 -3.82 -7.59
N LEU A 147 -0.92 -3.33 -6.36
CA LEU A 147 0.40 -3.20 -5.76
C LEU A 147 1.09 -4.56 -5.59
N ALA A 148 0.38 -5.59 -5.11
CA ALA A 148 0.89 -6.95 -4.99
C ALA A 148 1.35 -7.51 -6.35
N HIS A 149 0.56 -7.31 -7.40
CA HIS A 149 0.94 -7.71 -8.77
C HIS A 149 2.18 -6.96 -9.28
N LEU A 150 2.33 -5.68 -8.98
CA LEU A 150 3.52 -4.91 -9.37
C LEU A 150 4.79 -5.44 -8.69
N VAL A 151 4.69 -5.85 -7.43
CA VAL A 151 5.81 -6.48 -6.70
C VAL A 151 6.23 -7.79 -7.37
N VAL A 152 5.28 -8.69 -7.66
CA VAL A 152 5.59 -9.97 -8.30
C VAL A 152 6.13 -9.82 -9.72
N ARG A 153 5.62 -8.83 -10.47
CA ARG A 153 6.12 -8.53 -11.84
C ARG A 153 7.55 -8.01 -11.85
N ASP A 154 8.01 -7.44 -10.76
CA ASP A 154 9.39 -6.98 -10.56
C ASP A 154 10.23 -8.00 -9.76
N GLY A 155 9.76 -9.22 -9.66
CA GLY A 155 10.46 -10.27 -8.92
C GLY A 155 11.90 -10.44 -9.39
N GLU A 156 12.87 -10.37 -8.48
CA GLU A 156 14.29 -10.47 -8.78
C GLU A 156 14.60 -11.79 -9.50
N GLY A 157 15.15 -11.69 -10.71
CA GLY A 157 15.42 -12.83 -11.58
C GLY A 157 14.21 -13.46 -12.26
N ALA A 158 12.98 -12.99 -12.00
CA ALA A 158 11.77 -13.52 -12.60
C ALA A 158 11.66 -13.13 -14.09
N GLN A 159 11.30 -14.11 -14.91
CA GLN A 159 11.04 -13.92 -16.35
C GLN A 159 9.57 -14.11 -16.71
N LYS A 160 8.75 -14.56 -15.75
CA LYS A 160 7.34 -14.86 -15.96
C LYS A 160 6.52 -14.43 -14.75
N PHE A 161 5.34 -13.89 -15.00
CA PHE A 161 4.28 -13.70 -14.02
C PHE A 161 3.31 -14.88 -14.15
N ILE A 162 3.06 -15.58 -13.04
CA ILE A 162 2.14 -16.72 -12.99
C ILE A 162 1.02 -16.36 -12.02
N GLU A 163 -0.21 -16.50 -12.48
CA GLU A 163 -1.40 -16.35 -11.66
C GLU A 163 -2.12 -17.70 -11.54
N ILE A 164 -2.43 -18.11 -10.31
CA ILE A 164 -3.14 -19.35 -10.02
C ILE A 164 -4.47 -18.99 -9.34
N ASN A 165 -5.56 -19.29 -10.03
CA ASN A 165 -6.91 -19.13 -9.51
C ASN A 165 -7.46 -20.48 -9.10
N VAL A 166 -7.88 -20.58 -7.82
CA VAL A 166 -8.50 -21.80 -7.28
C VAL A 166 -9.94 -21.48 -6.94
N SER A 167 -10.87 -22.24 -7.52
CA SER A 167 -12.31 -22.19 -7.24
C SER A 167 -12.79 -23.55 -6.74
N GLY A 168 -13.66 -23.57 -5.74
CA GLY A 168 -14.26 -24.77 -5.17
C GLY A 168 -15.72 -24.58 -4.82
#